data_03622d086845154acb976109ff2491a3
#
_entry.id   03622d086845154acb976109ff2491a3
#
_cell.length_a   1.000
_cell.length_b   1.000
_cell.length_c   1.000
_cell.angle_alpha   90.00
_cell.angle_beta   90.00
_cell.angle_gamma   90.00
#
_symmetry.space_group_name_H-M   'P 1'
#
loop_
_entity.id
_entity.type
_entity.pdbx_description
1 polymer ?
#
loop_
_entity_poly.entity_id
_entity_poly.type
_entity_poly.pdbx_seq_one_letter_code
_entity_poly.pdbx_strand_id
1 'polypeptide(L)'
;DENGAWDFYGEIKDQETNTGTRTVVPYFTYNLLTSMQVPLSPANLNWPPLTPSALNVLSINDPTNVVNTGNYNGNVFLQAHDLQGETTPAEIIPVNVFSVDSATGGIPPSECNVGITAIQLGPLDTSPAVDTGISSNKGNPSGANVYYCISSVPLVSSQAYSTSTRGATACSGGPCSWRISY
;
A
#
# COMPACT_ATOMS: atom_id res chain seq x y z
N ASP A 1 -0.69 20.29 -6.35
CA ASP A 1 -1.74 21.31 -6.22
C ASP A 1 -2.77 20.84 -5.19
N GLU A 2 -3.30 21.77 -4.41
CA GLU A 2 -4.28 21.44 -3.39
C GLU A 2 -5.70 21.42 -3.95
N ASN A 3 -6.55 20.53 -3.42
CA ASN A 3 -7.96 20.56 -3.76
C ASN A 3 -8.63 21.79 -3.18
N GLY A 4 -9.63 22.32 -3.83
CA GLY A 4 -10.39 23.49 -3.37
C GLY A 4 -10.97 24.33 -4.50
N ALA A 5 -11.53 25.44 -4.12
CA ALA A 5 -12.02 26.45 -5.05
C ALA A 5 -10.92 27.49 -5.31
N TRP A 6 -10.71 27.83 -6.54
CA TRP A 6 -9.70 28.78 -6.98
C TRP A 6 -10.35 29.93 -7.73
N ASP A 7 -10.03 31.14 -7.34
CA ASP A 7 -10.53 32.33 -7.99
C ASP A 7 -9.48 32.91 -8.93
N PHE A 8 -9.92 33.29 -10.12
CA PHE A 8 -9.12 34.06 -11.06
C PHE A 8 -9.41 35.55 -10.91
N TYR A 9 -8.38 36.34 -10.91
CA TYR A 9 -8.48 37.78 -10.90
C TYR A 9 -7.85 38.35 -12.17
N GLY A 10 -8.65 39.10 -12.92
CA GLY A 10 -8.19 39.88 -14.06
C GLY A 10 -8.07 41.35 -13.69
N GLU A 11 -6.94 41.95 -14.03
CA GLU A 11 -6.70 43.38 -13.88
C GLU A 11 -6.14 43.94 -15.19
N ILE A 12 -6.73 45.04 -15.67
CA ILE A 12 -6.27 45.71 -16.87
C ILE A 12 -5.61 47.03 -16.44
N LYS A 13 -4.41 47.25 -16.92
CA LYS A 13 -3.69 48.53 -16.76
C LYS A 13 -3.49 49.16 -18.11
N ASP A 14 -3.78 50.46 -18.26
CA ASP A 14 -3.38 51.20 -19.41
C ASP A 14 -1.93 51.70 -19.35
N GLN A 15 -1.44 52.36 -20.39
CA GLN A 15 -0.08 52.88 -20.40
C GLN A 15 0.16 54.04 -19.41
N GLU A 16 -0.88 54.65 -18.91
CA GLU A 16 -0.83 55.71 -17.92
C GLU A 16 -0.94 55.20 -16.49
N THR A 17 -0.86 53.90 -16.34
CA THR A 17 -0.98 53.19 -15.04
C THR A 17 -2.34 53.22 -14.37
N ASN A 18 -3.41 53.68 -15.06
CA ASN A 18 -4.74 53.55 -14.58
C ASN A 18 -5.15 52.08 -14.49
N THR A 19 -5.67 51.68 -13.35
CA THR A 19 -6.08 50.33 -13.09
C THR A 19 -7.57 50.19 -13.28
N GLY A 20 -8.02 49.30 -14.14
CA GLY A 20 -9.41 48.92 -14.28
C GLY A 20 -9.95 48.19 -13.03
N THR A 21 -11.26 48.08 -12.95
CA THR A 21 -11.91 47.35 -11.87
C THR A 21 -11.44 45.87 -11.88
N ARG A 22 -10.95 45.41 -10.75
CA ARG A 22 -10.61 44.04 -10.55
C ARG A 22 -11.86 43.18 -10.67
N THR A 23 -11.89 42.31 -11.67
CA THR A 23 -13.01 41.42 -11.91
C THR A 23 -12.65 40.01 -11.43
N VAL A 24 -13.48 39.46 -10.56
CA VAL A 24 -13.41 38.05 -10.19
C VAL A 24 -14.12 37.29 -11.30
N VAL A 25 -13.36 36.43 -12.01
CA VAL A 25 -13.94 35.49 -12.95
C VAL A 25 -14.43 34.24 -12.22
N PRO A 26 -15.39 33.50 -12.79
CA PRO A 26 -15.90 32.31 -12.17
C PRO A 26 -14.76 31.39 -11.70
N TYR A 27 -14.84 30.96 -10.47
CA TYR A 27 -13.88 30.05 -9.88
C TYR A 27 -14.00 28.66 -10.54
N PHE A 28 -12.91 27.92 -10.57
CA PHE A 28 -12.93 26.50 -10.82
C PHE A 28 -12.68 25.74 -9.53
N THR A 29 -13.26 24.56 -9.43
CA THR A 29 -13.05 23.67 -8.28
C THR A 29 -12.03 22.62 -8.67
N TYR A 30 -10.98 22.51 -7.87
CA TYR A 30 -10.00 21.43 -7.99
C TYR A 30 -10.42 20.30 -7.07
N ASN A 31 -10.98 19.25 -7.64
CA ASN A 31 -11.53 18.15 -6.86
C ASN A 31 -10.43 17.32 -6.19
N LEU A 32 -10.80 16.70 -5.07
CA LEU A 32 -9.97 15.70 -4.43
C LEU A 32 -9.73 14.53 -5.41
N LEU A 33 -8.47 14.24 -5.68
CA LEU A 33 -8.04 13.12 -6.50
C LEU A 33 -7.20 12.18 -5.64
N THR A 34 -7.77 11.03 -5.27
CA THR A 34 -7.03 9.94 -4.68
C THR A 34 -6.52 9.02 -5.79
N SER A 35 -5.23 8.91 -5.92
CA SER A 35 -4.58 8.09 -6.93
C SER A 35 -3.22 7.62 -6.45
N MET A 36 -2.89 6.37 -6.75
CA MET A 36 -1.58 5.81 -6.44
C MET A 36 -1.03 5.03 -7.63
N GLN A 37 0.28 4.94 -7.68
CA GLN A 37 1.00 4.06 -8.59
C GLN A 37 1.82 3.08 -7.77
N VAL A 38 1.67 1.80 -8.11
CA VAL A 38 2.47 0.71 -7.55
C VAL A 38 3.23 0.07 -8.72
N PRO A 39 4.54 -0.14 -8.59
CA PRO A 39 5.30 -0.77 -9.67
C PRO A 39 4.80 -2.20 -9.92
N LEU A 40 4.80 -2.61 -11.19
CA LEU A 40 4.44 -3.97 -11.58
C LEU A 40 5.52 -5.00 -11.23
N SER A 41 6.67 -4.56 -10.76
CA SER A 41 7.78 -5.42 -10.35
C SER A 41 8.25 -4.98 -8.96
N PRO A 42 8.33 -5.93 -8.02
CA PRO A 42 7.98 -7.35 -8.17
C PRO A 42 6.46 -7.59 -8.24
N ALA A 43 6.03 -8.43 -9.19
CA ALA A 43 4.62 -8.80 -9.35
C ALA A 43 4.12 -9.74 -8.24
N ASN A 44 5.03 -10.40 -7.55
CA ASN A 44 4.75 -11.35 -6.48
C ASN A 44 5.61 -11.03 -5.26
N LEU A 45 5.05 -11.27 -4.08
CA LEU A 45 5.80 -11.29 -2.84
C LEU A 45 6.32 -12.71 -2.59
N ASN A 46 7.60 -12.84 -2.33
CA ASN A 46 8.25 -14.11 -2.09
C ASN A 46 9.01 -14.09 -0.76
N TRP A 47 9.04 -15.22 -0.09
CA TRP A 47 9.86 -15.45 1.09
C TRP A 47 10.91 -16.52 0.81
N PRO A 48 12.02 -16.54 1.55
CA PRO A 48 12.99 -17.62 1.46
C PRO A 48 12.35 -18.95 1.91
N PRO A 49 13.00 -20.09 1.69
CA PRO A 49 12.57 -21.33 2.32
C PRO A 49 12.41 -21.14 3.83
N LEU A 50 11.19 -21.35 4.31
CA LEU A 50 10.81 -21.09 5.70
C LEU A 50 10.96 -22.36 6.53
N THR A 51 11.55 -22.24 7.72
CA THR A 51 11.56 -23.31 8.75
C THR A 51 10.36 -23.09 9.67
N PRO A 52 9.62 -24.14 10.05
CA PRO A 52 8.59 -24.03 11.07
C PRO A 52 9.13 -23.37 12.34
N SER A 53 8.34 -22.50 12.94
CA SER A 53 8.68 -21.68 14.11
C SER A 53 9.78 -20.62 13.89
N ALA A 54 10.25 -20.40 12.67
CA ALA A 54 11.08 -19.22 12.37
C ALA A 54 10.30 -17.93 12.67
N LEU A 55 11.00 -16.94 13.21
CA LEU A 55 10.42 -15.67 13.62
C LEU A 55 10.95 -14.53 12.74
N ASN A 56 10.11 -13.52 12.55
CA ASN A 56 10.48 -12.24 11.99
C ASN A 56 11.19 -12.34 10.62
N VAL A 57 10.60 -13.09 9.69
CA VAL A 57 11.19 -13.32 8.37
C VAL A 57 10.70 -12.28 7.37
N LEU A 58 11.63 -11.51 6.81
CA LEU A 58 11.36 -10.56 5.71
C LEU A 58 11.16 -11.27 4.38
N SER A 59 10.37 -10.67 3.52
CA SER A 59 10.30 -11.08 2.12
C SER A 59 11.64 -10.84 1.41
N ILE A 60 11.90 -11.54 0.31
CA ILE A 60 13.18 -11.41 -0.41
C ILE A 60 13.13 -10.41 -1.56
N ASN A 61 11.96 -9.89 -1.87
CA ASN A 61 11.74 -8.96 -2.97
C ASN A 61 11.06 -7.66 -2.52
N ASP A 62 11.35 -7.23 -1.31
CA ASP A 62 11.01 -5.90 -0.76
C ASP A 62 11.89 -4.77 -1.33
N PRO A 63 11.40 -3.54 -1.24
CA PRO A 63 10.06 -3.10 -0.85
C PRO A 63 9.10 -2.98 -2.03
N THR A 64 7.79 -2.94 -1.75
CA THR A 64 6.84 -2.36 -2.70
C THR A 64 6.83 -0.84 -2.53
N ASN A 65 7.13 -0.12 -3.59
CA ASN A 65 7.11 1.34 -3.58
C ASN A 65 5.74 1.85 -4.01
N VAL A 66 5.08 2.62 -3.15
CA VAL A 66 3.76 3.22 -3.40
C VAL A 66 3.92 4.71 -3.63
N VAL A 67 3.73 5.16 -4.87
CA VAL A 67 3.81 6.58 -5.25
C VAL A 67 2.42 7.18 -5.26
N ASN A 68 2.22 8.25 -4.50
CA ASN A 68 1.00 9.03 -4.52
C ASN A 68 0.98 9.94 -5.76
N THR A 69 0.10 9.64 -6.69
CA THR A 69 -0.10 10.42 -7.92
C THR A 69 -1.31 11.36 -7.83
N GLY A 70 -1.98 11.37 -6.70
CA GLY A 70 -3.11 12.25 -6.39
C GLY A 70 -2.69 13.60 -5.82
N ASN A 71 -3.67 14.35 -5.39
CA ASN A 71 -3.51 15.67 -4.77
C ASN A 71 -3.85 15.69 -3.26
N TYR A 72 -3.90 14.53 -2.66
CA TYR A 72 -4.26 14.33 -1.26
C TYR A 72 -3.18 13.52 -0.55
N ASN A 73 -2.86 13.86 0.70
CA ASN A 73 -1.98 13.06 1.53
C ASN A 73 -2.80 11.97 2.23
N GLY A 74 -2.30 10.75 2.25
CA GLY A 74 -2.98 9.65 2.92
C GLY A 74 -2.02 8.57 3.36
N ASN A 75 -2.57 7.53 3.96
CA ASN A 75 -1.82 6.36 4.37
C ASN A 75 -2.03 5.21 3.39
N VAL A 76 -1.10 4.30 3.37
CA VAL A 76 -1.22 3.03 2.63
C VAL A 76 -2.06 2.06 3.46
N PHE A 77 -3.07 1.47 2.84
CA PHE A 77 -3.91 0.44 3.44
C PHE A 77 -3.66 -0.90 2.78
N LEU A 78 -3.70 -1.97 3.55
CA LEU A 78 -3.40 -3.32 3.07
C LEU A 78 -4.44 -4.34 3.54
N GLN A 79 -4.73 -5.26 2.64
CA GLN A 79 -5.48 -6.49 2.90
C GLN A 79 -4.76 -7.66 2.26
N ALA A 80 -4.83 -8.83 2.88
CA ALA A 80 -4.15 -10.02 2.43
C ALA A 80 -5.03 -11.25 2.46
N HIS A 81 -4.61 -12.29 1.76
CA HIS A 81 -5.17 -13.63 1.85
C HIS A 81 -4.18 -14.57 2.52
N ASP A 82 -4.69 -15.61 3.16
CA ASP A 82 -3.90 -16.74 3.61
C ASP A 82 -3.15 -17.36 2.42
N LEU A 83 -1.96 -17.89 2.68
CA LEU A 83 -1.30 -18.77 1.72
C LEU A 83 -1.74 -20.21 1.97
N GLN A 84 -2.14 -20.91 0.92
CA GLN A 84 -2.53 -22.32 0.98
C GLN A 84 -1.41 -23.21 0.46
N GLY A 85 -1.29 -24.38 1.05
CA GLY A 85 -0.39 -25.42 0.57
C GLY A 85 -0.76 -25.90 -0.84
N GLU A 86 0.20 -25.97 -1.74
CA GLU A 86 -0.05 -26.38 -3.13
C GLU A 86 -0.31 -27.87 -3.27
N THR A 87 0.24 -28.69 -2.37
CA THR A 87 0.01 -30.14 -2.33
C THR A 87 -1.13 -30.50 -1.37
N THR A 88 -1.18 -29.82 -0.22
CA THR A 88 -2.19 -30.04 0.81
C THR A 88 -2.92 -28.73 1.10
N PRO A 89 -3.97 -28.38 0.33
CA PRO A 89 -4.67 -27.10 0.46
C PRO A 89 -5.37 -26.85 1.81
N ALA A 90 -5.54 -27.89 2.62
CA ALA A 90 -6.05 -27.74 3.99
C ALA A 90 -5.03 -27.12 4.95
N GLU A 91 -3.75 -27.17 4.61
CA GLU A 91 -2.70 -26.47 5.35
C GLU A 91 -2.57 -25.04 4.87
N ILE A 92 -2.56 -24.12 5.81
CA ILE A 92 -2.51 -22.67 5.52
C ILE A 92 -1.43 -21.98 6.34
N ILE A 93 -0.85 -20.94 5.76
CA ILE A 93 -0.14 -19.89 6.49
C ILE A 93 -1.14 -18.74 6.62
N PRO A 94 -1.72 -18.51 7.81
CA PRO A 94 -2.83 -17.60 7.96
C PRO A 94 -2.39 -16.13 7.87
N VAL A 95 -3.28 -15.27 7.39
CA VAL A 95 -2.99 -13.84 7.19
C VAL A 95 -2.51 -13.13 8.44
N ASN A 96 -2.94 -13.56 9.62
CA ASN A 96 -2.61 -12.93 10.89
C ASN A 96 -1.13 -13.11 11.34
N VAL A 97 -0.35 -13.91 10.62
CA VAL A 97 1.11 -13.99 10.85
C VAL A 97 1.89 -13.05 9.93
N PHE A 98 1.22 -12.42 8.97
CA PHE A 98 1.85 -11.43 8.10
C PHE A 98 1.69 -10.02 8.67
N SER A 99 2.70 -9.22 8.46
CA SER A 99 2.73 -7.82 8.85
C SER A 99 3.49 -7.00 7.83
N VAL A 100 3.37 -5.70 7.92
CA VAL A 100 4.11 -4.75 7.10
C VAL A 100 4.81 -3.72 7.97
N ASP A 101 5.91 -3.21 7.45
CA ASP A 101 6.72 -2.18 8.10
C ASP A 101 7.22 -1.19 7.04
N SER A 102 7.76 -0.09 7.51
CA SER A 102 8.38 0.95 6.69
C SER A 102 9.85 1.13 7.07
N ALA A 103 10.61 1.79 6.22
CA ALA A 103 11.96 2.21 6.56
C ALA A 103 11.94 3.25 7.70
N THR A 104 12.69 3.02 8.74
CA THR A 104 12.87 3.98 9.84
C THR A 104 14.10 4.85 9.57
N GLY A 105 13.89 6.18 9.43
CA GLY A 105 14.97 7.10 9.11
C GLY A 105 15.68 6.80 7.79
N GLY A 106 14.98 6.21 6.82
CA GLY A 106 15.53 5.80 5.53
C GLY A 106 16.26 4.46 5.53
N ILE A 107 16.32 3.77 6.66
CA ILE A 107 16.94 2.44 6.80
C ILE A 107 15.86 1.37 6.67
N PRO A 108 15.98 0.42 5.71
CA PRO A 108 15.08 -0.71 5.63
C PRO A 108 15.06 -1.52 6.93
N PRO A 109 13.92 -2.12 7.32
CA PRO A 109 13.89 -3.02 8.47
C PRO A 109 14.81 -4.21 8.22
N SER A 110 15.64 -4.54 9.20
CA SER A 110 16.51 -5.73 9.13
C SER A 110 15.76 -6.99 9.53
N GLU A 111 14.66 -6.81 10.27
CA GLU A 111 13.77 -7.87 10.74
C GLU A 111 12.38 -7.30 11.03
N CYS A 112 11.40 -8.17 11.05
CA CYS A 112 10.02 -7.79 11.35
C CYS A 112 9.78 -7.81 12.85
N ASN A 113 9.69 -6.66 13.46
CA ASN A 113 9.46 -6.58 14.90
C ASN A 113 7.99 -6.28 15.21
N VAL A 114 7.13 -7.26 14.98
CA VAL A 114 5.68 -7.14 15.25
C VAL A 114 5.45 -6.76 16.73
N GLY A 115 4.61 -5.75 16.91
CA GLY A 115 4.30 -5.19 18.22
C GLY A 115 5.17 -3.99 18.62
N ILE A 116 6.20 -3.66 17.82
CA ILE A 116 6.98 -2.43 17.99
C ILE A 116 6.77 -1.49 16.78
N THR A 117 6.99 -1.98 15.56
CA THR A 117 6.88 -1.17 14.33
C THR A 117 5.97 -1.80 13.28
N ALA A 118 6.04 -3.10 13.10
CA ALA A 118 5.28 -3.78 12.05
C ALA A 118 3.78 -3.91 12.38
N ILE A 119 2.94 -3.63 11.39
CA ILE A 119 1.48 -3.69 11.49
C ILE A 119 0.98 -5.01 10.93
N GLN A 120 0.26 -5.76 11.75
CA GLN A 120 -0.34 -7.04 11.36
C GLN A 120 -1.43 -6.84 10.32
N LEU A 121 -1.44 -7.69 9.29
CA LEU A 121 -2.43 -7.63 8.23
C LEU A 121 -3.75 -8.30 8.62
N GLY A 122 -4.84 -7.77 8.07
CA GLY A 122 -6.17 -8.34 8.17
C GLY A 122 -6.58 -9.11 6.91
N PRO A 123 -7.52 -10.06 7.03
CA PRO A 123 -7.99 -10.86 5.90
C PRO A 123 -8.84 -10.03 4.93
N LEU A 124 -8.60 -10.19 3.63
CA LEU A 124 -9.30 -9.45 2.58
C LEU A 124 -10.82 -9.72 2.55
N ASP A 125 -11.24 -10.93 2.93
CA ASP A 125 -12.64 -11.35 2.78
C ASP A 125 -13.55 -10.89 3.93
N THR A 126 -13.00 -10.59 5.09
CA THR A 126 -13.80 -10.39 6.32
C THR A 126 -13.48 -9.12 7.10
N SER A 127 -12.43 -8.41 6.76
CA SER A 127 -11.98 -7.22 7.48
C SER A 127 -11.83 -6.01 6.56
N PRO A 128 -12.01 -4.80 7.05
CA PRO A 128 -11.60 -3.60 6.34
C PRO A 128 -10.09 -3.61 6.10
N ALA A 129 -9.64 -2.83 5.14
CA ALA A 129 -8.22 -2.64 4.92
C ALA A 129 -7.55 -2.08 6.18
N VAL A 130 -6.39 -2.61 6.51
CA VAL A 130 -5.61 -2.18 7.67
C VAL A 130 -4.80 -0.94 7.30
N ASP A 131 -4.96 0.14 8.08
CA ASP A 131 -4.09 1.31 7.99
C ASP A 131 -2.70 0.93 8.48
N THR A 132 -1.72 0.98 7.60
CA THR A 132 -0.33 0.63 7.92
C THR A 132 0.40 1.75 8.66
N GLY A 133 -0.18 2.95 8.75
CA GLY A 133 0.52 4.14 9.24
C GLY A 133 1.63 4.64 8.31
N ILE A 134 1.86 3.97 7.18
CA ILE A 134 2.84 4.38 6.19
C ILE A 134 2.24 5.50 5.36
N SER A 135 2.73 6.72 5.56
CA SER A 135 2.24 7.90 4.86
C SER A 135 2.75 7.95 3.42
N SER A 136 1.83 8.21 2.50
CA SER A 136 2.15 8.50 1.10
C SER A 136 1.74 9.94 0.79
N ASN A 137 2.73 10.82 0.70
CA ASN A 137 2.52 12.25 0.53
C ASN A 137 2.42 12.63 -0.94
N LYS A 138 1.46 13.53 -1.25
CA LYS A 138 1.35 14.13 -2.58
C LYS A 138 2.66 14.82 -2.96
N GLY A 139 3.04 14.73 -4.23
CA GLY A 139 4.24 15.38 -4.75
C GLY A 139 5.56 14.75 -4.30
N ASN A 140 5.52 13.59 -3.63
CA ASN A 140 6.72 12.83 -3.30
C ASN A 140 7.02 11.80 -4.41
N PRO A 141 7.96 12.08 -5.31
CA PRO A 141 8.27 11.16 -6.41
C PRO A 141 8.96 9.87 -5.95
N SER A 142 9.54 9.88 -4.74
CA SER A 142 10.20 8.69 -4.18
C SER A 142 9.21 7.66 -3.64
N GLY A 143 7.96 8.08 -3.40
CA GLY A 143 6.93 7.20 -2.85
C GLY A 143 7.18 6.79 -1.40
N ALA A 144 6.37 5.85 -0.95
CA ALA A 144 6.48 5.20 0.35
C ALA A 144 6.86 3.72 0.14
N ASN A 145 7.84 3.24 0.88
CA ASN A 145 8.29 1.85 0.80
C ASN A 145 7.56 0.99 1.83
N VAL A 146 7.00 -0.11 1.37
CA VAL A 146 6.30 -1.11 2.19
C VAL A 146 7.11 -2.40 2.19
N TYR A 147 7.52 -2.85 3.36
CA TYR A 147 8.25 -4.09 3.60
C TYR A 147 7.31 -5.13 4.19
N TYR A 148 7.45 -6.38 3.80
CA TYR A 148 6.54 -7.47 4.18
C TYR A 148 7.24 -8.51 5.03
N CYS A 149 6.52 -8.95 6.07
CA CYS A 149 7.07 -9.76 7.12
C CYS A 149 6.19 -10.96 7.44
N ILE A 150 6.81 -12.06 7.87
CA ILE A 150 6.15 -13.15 8.61
C ILE A 150 6.64 -13.10 10.04
N SER A 151 5.75 -12.81 10.98
CA SER A 151 6.10 -12.71 12.41
C SER A 151 6.45 -14.04 13.02
N SER A 152 5.77 -15.10 12.60
CA SER A 152 6.04 -16.47 13.05
C SER A 152 5.55 -17.46 12.01
N VAL A 153 6.41 -18.35 11.58
CA VAL A 153 6.05 -19.43 10.65
C VAL A 153 5.30 -20.52 11.40
N PRO A 154 4.05 -20.86 10.99
CA PRO A 154 3.29 -21.91 11.68
C PRO A 154 3.89 -23.30 11.45
N LEU A 155 3.45 -24.28 12.25
CA LEU A 155 3.82 -25.68 12.10
C LEU A 155 3.01 -26.28 10.94
N VAL A 156 3.58 -26.24 9.76
CA VAL A 156 2.99 -26.75 8.52
C VAL A 156 3.98 -27.67 7.82
N SER A 157 3.49 -28.54 6.93
CA SER A 157 4.36 -29.47 6.20
C SER A 157 5.26 -28.77 5.17
N SER A 158 6.32 -29.45 4.75
CA SER A 158 7.26 -28.93 3.74
C SER A 158 6.62 -29.03 2.35
N GLN A 159 6.11 -27.91 1.86
CA GLN A 159 5.56 -27.76 0.51
C GLN A 159 5.61 -26.28 0.09
N ALA A 160 5.24 -25.97 -1.15
CA ALA A 160 5.01 -24.60 -1.57
C ALA A 160 3.67 -24.09 -1.01
N TYR A 161 3.64 -22.82 -0.60
CA TYR A 161 2.44 -22.11 -0.15
C TYR A 161 2.24 -20.86 -0.99
N SER A 162 1.04 -20.69 -1.53
CA SER A 162 0.74 -19.53 -2.37
C SER A 162 -0.72 -19.10 -2.26
N THR A 163 -1.03 -17.95 -2.83
CA THR A 163 -2.42 -17.51 -3.03
C THR A 163 -3.06 -18.11 -4.29
N SER A 164 -2.26 -18.73 -5.18
CA SER A 164 -2.72 -19.28 -6.46
C SER A 164 -3.60 -20.52 -6.30
N THR A 165 -3.41 -21.28 -5.22
CA THR A 165 -4.19 -22.49 -4.89
C THR A 165 -5.53 -22.20 -4.25
N ARG A 166 -5.78 -20.99 -3.78
CA ARG A 166 -7.13 -20.58 -3.36
C ARG A 166 -8.02 -20.56 -4.59
N GLY A 167 -8.98 -21.50 -4.64
CA GLY A 167 -9.86 -21.70 -5.81
C GLY A 167 -10.60 -20.42 -6.19
N ALA A 168 -10.99 -20.33 -7.47
CA ALA A 168 -11.71 -19.20 -8.05
C ALA A 168 -13.00 -18.79 -7.31
N THR A 169 -13.53 -19.65 -6.46
CA THR A 169 -14.68 -19.39 -5.58
C THR A 169 -14.34 -18.53 -4.36
N ALA A 170 -13.08 -18.51 -3.92
CA ALA A 170 -12.66 -17.69 -2.79
C ALA A 170 -12.33 -16.25 -3.20
N CYS A 171 -11.94 -16.04 -4.46
CA CYS A 171 -11.64 -14.71 -4.98
C CYS A 171 -12.36 -14.56 -6.32
N SER A 172 -13.38 -13.72 -6.38
CA SER A 172 -14.28 -13.51 -7.52
C SER A 172 -13.49 -13.33 -8.84
N GLY A 173 -13.40 -14.42 -9.63
CA GLY A 173 -12.93 -14.39 -11.00
C GLY A 173 -11.45 -14.60 -11.26
N GLY A 174 -10.64 -15.02 -10.28
CA GLY A 174 -9.22 -15.26 -10.53
C GLY A 174 -8.42 -15.71 -9.31
N PRO A 175 -7.10 -15.86 -9.45
CA PRO A 175 -6.22 -16.12 -8.30
C PRO A 175 -6.34 -15.01 -7.27
N CYS A 176 -6.28 -15.39 -5.99
CA CYS A 176 -6.35 -14.44 -4.89
C CYS A 176 -5.11 -13.54 -4.89
N SER A 177 -5.34 -12.26 -4.83
CA SER A 177 -4.27 -11.25 -4.76
C SER A 177 -4.42 -10.41 -3.51
N TRP A 178 -3.33 -10.06 -2.89
CA TRP A 178 -3.33 -9.06 -1.83
C TRP A 178 -3.69 -7.69 -2.42
N ARG A 179 -4.32 -6.86 -1.64
CA ARG A 179 -4.77 -5.54 -2.07
C ARG A 179 -4.03 -4.44 -1.34
N ILE A 180 -3.47 -3.52 -2.11
CA ILE A 180 -3.03 -2.21 -1.64
C ILE A 180 -4.10 -1.19 -2.00
N SER A 181 -4.42 -0.30 -1.09
CA SER A 181 -5.30 0.85 -1.29
C SER A 181 -4.77 2.09 -0.57
N TYR A 182 -5.43 3.20 -0.82
CA TYR A 182 -4.98 4.51 -0.39
C TYR A 182 -6.17 5.38 0.00
#